data_e6031f2b3adfb7a32e19049f560daafe
#
_entry.id   e6031f2b3adfb7a32e19049f560daafe
#
_cell.length_a   1.000
_cell.length_b   1.000
_cell.length_c   1.000
_cell.angle_alpha   90.00
_cell.angle_beta   90.00
_cell.angle_gamma   90.00
#
_symmetry.space_group_name_H-M   'P 1'
#
loop_
_entity.id
_entity.type
_entity.pdbx_description
1 polymer ?
#
loop_
_entity_poly.entity_id
_entity_poly.type
_entity_poly.pdbx_seq_one_letter_code
_entity_poly.pdbx_strand_id
1 'polypeptide(L)'
;MIQTDNYLVKDHEVLFTSMGEDAVLLHVQRGDYYSLNKVGARLWVLTDGCKTIRELAVLITEEFEITREQAESDIIELAEQLEKEGLVKAVETPQNDQQT
;
A
#
# COMPACT_ATOMS: atom_id res chain seq x y z
N MET A 1 4.47 -14.54 3.71
CA MET A 1 3.28 -14.33 2.87
C MET A 1 2.32 -13.36 3.51
N ILE A 2 1.82 -12.41 2.75
CA ILE A 2 0.95 -11.36 3.29
C ILE A 2 -0.48 -11.85 3.30
N GLN A 3 -1.21 -11.56 4.38
CA GLN A 3 -2.58 -12.01 4.53
C GLN A 3 -3.50 -10.82 4.74
N THR A 4 -4.82 -11.06 4.62
CA THR A 4 -5.79 -9.96 4.64
C THR A 4 -5.92 -9.30 6.00
N ASP A 5 -5.48 -9.93 7.07
CA ASP A 5 -5.49 -9.25 8.36
C ASP A 5 -4.14 -8.67 8.75
N ASN A 6 -3.20 -8.62 7.81
CA ASN A 6 -1.95 -7.89 8.05
C ASN A 6 -2.17 -6.41 7.83
N TYR A 7 -1.28 -5.63 8.42
CA TYR A 7 -1.21 -4.18 8.25
C TYR A 7 0.02 -3.85 7.43
N LEU A 8 -0.05 -2.80 6.61
CA LEU A 8 1.08 -2.39 5.79
C LEU A 8 1.66 -1.10 6.36
N VAL A 9 2.99 -1.10 6.53
CA VAL A 9 3.70 0.06 7.05
C VAL A 9 4.65 0.54 5.96
N LYS A 10 4.53 1.81 5.59
CA LYS A 10 5.38 2.41 4.58
C LYS A 10 6.78 2.63 5.13
N ASP A 11 7.78 2.42 4.26
CA ASP A 11 9.13 2.81 4.63
C ASP A 11 9.22 4.33 4.60
N HIS A 12 9.80 4.92 5.63
CA HIS A 12 9.84 6.37 5.74
C HIS A 12 10.80 7.01 4.75
N GLU A 13 11.62 6.22 4.05
CA GLU A 13 12.51 6.74 3.03
C GLU A 13 11.86 6.80 1.66
N VAL A 14 10.57 6.59 1.55
CA VAL A 14 9.87 6.55 0.27
C VAL A 14 9.11 7.84 0.07
N LEU A 15 9.33 8.47 -1.09
CA LEU A 15 8.56 9.65 -1.50
C LEU A 15 7.51 9.23 -2.50
N PHE A 16 6.34 9.82 -2.39
CA PHE A 16 5.22 9.56 -3.28
C PHE A 16 5.03 10.77 -4.18
N THR A 17 5.02 10.56 -5.48
CA THR A 17 4.79 11.64 -6.43
C THR A 17 3.60 11.28 -7.31
N SER A 18 2.60 12.14 -7.29
CA SER A 18 1.40 11.95 -8.07
C SER A 18 1.67 12.33 -9.53
N MET A 19 1.19 11.51 -10.47
CA MET A 19 1.36 11.75 -11.89
C MET A 19 0.02 11.55 -12.55
N GLY A 20 -0.84 12.57 -12.47
CA GLY A 20 -2.23 12.42 -12.88
C GLY A 20 -2.92 11.49 -11.89
N GLU A 21 -3.48 10.40 -12.38
CA GLU A 21 -4.09 9.42 -11.50
C GLU A 21 -3.11 8.35 -11.05
N ASP A 22 -1.99 8.23 -11.76
CA ASP A 22 -0.96 7.28 -11.39
C ASP A 22 0.01 7.93 -10.43
N ALA A 23 1.01 7.19 -9.99
CA ALA A 23 2.01 7.72 -9.08
C ALA A 23 3.33 6.98 -9.23
N VAL A 24 4.36 7.58 -8.70
CA VAL A 24 5.69 6.98 -8.66
C VAL A 24 6.18 7.05 -7.23
N LEU A 25 6.71 5.94 -6.75
CA LEU A 25 7.39 5.88 -5.47
C LEU A 25 8.89 5.95 -5.72
N LEU A 26 9.58 6.76 -4.93
CA LEU A 26 11.03 6.86 -5.01
C LEU A 26 11.61 6.50 -3.66
N HIS A 27 12.48 5.50 -3.63
CA HIS A 27 13.22 5.21 -2.42
C HIS A 27 14.44 6.13 -2.39
N VAL A 28 14.45 7.06 -1.46
CA VAL A 28 15.39 8.18 -1.50
C VAL A 28 16.83 7.70 -1.41
N GLN A 29 17.12 6.76 -0.52
CA GLN A 29 18.48 6.33 -0.34
C GLN A 29 19.01 5.52 -1.49
N ARG A 30 18.18 4.64 -2.06
CA ARG A 30 18.63 3.76 -3.13
C ARG A 30 18.48 4.37 -4.51
N GLY A 31 17.60 5.38 -4.64
CA GLY A 31 17.34 5.96 -5.95
C GLY A 31 16.46 5.11 -6.84
N ASP A 32 15.80 4.09 -6.29
CA ASP A 32 14.93 3.22 -7.07
C ASP A 32 13.56 3.83 -7.21
N TYR A 33 12.95 3.61 -8.37
CA TYR A 33 11.59 4.04 -8.64
C TYR A 33 10.67 2.85 -8.75
N TYR A 34 9.41 3.04 -8.39
CA TYR A 34 8.39 2.03 -8.57
C TYR A 34 7.12 2.73 -9.01
N SER A 35 6.55 2.32 -10.15
CA SER A 35 5.36 2.98 -10.70
C SER A 35 4.11 2.32 -10.17
N LEU A 36 3.12 3.13 -9.83
CA LEU A 36 1.82 2.67 -9.38
C LEU A 36 0.76 3.15 -10.35
N ASN A 37 -0.16 2.26 -10.69
CA ASN A 37 -1.31 2.69 -11.49
C ASN A 37 -2.32 3.35 -10.56
N LYS A 38 -3.47 3.72 -11.11
CA LYS A 38 -4.49 4.47 -10.38
C LYS A 38 -4.91 3.79 -9.08
N VAL A 39 -5.16 2.48 -9.15
CA VAL A 39 -5.59 1.75 -7.95
C VAL A 39 -4.45 1.66 -6.94
N GLY A 40 -3.24 1.36 -7.40
CA GLY A 40 -2.09 1.29 -6.51
C GLY A 40 -1.77 2.62 -5.88
N ALA A 41 -1.90 3.71 -6.64
CA ALA A 41 -1.66 5.04 -6.11
C ALA A 41 -2.66 5.35 -4.99
N ARG A 42 -3.93 5.00 -5.20
CA ARG A 42 -4.93 5.24 -4.18
C ARG A 42 -4.69 4.38 -2.96
N LEU A 43 -4.30 3.11 -3.19
CA LEU A 43 -3.96 2.23 -2.09
C LEU A 43 -2.85 2.82 -1.24
N TRP A 44 -1.82 3.35 -1.89
CA TRP A 44 -0.70 3.95 -1.14
C TRP A 44 -1.18 5.08 -0.25
N VAL A 45 -2.06 5.94 -0.78
CA VAL A 45 -2.56 7.07 0.00
C VAL A 45 -3.39 6.58 1.20
N LEU A 46 -4.17 5.52 1.01
CA LEU A 46 -5.02 5.00 2.08
C LEU A 46 -4.24 4.21 3.13
N THR A 47 -3.03 3.76 2.79
CA THR A 47 -2.24 2.94 3.69
C THR A 47 -1.64 3.83 4.78
N ASP A 48 -2.04 3.58 6.01
CA ASP A 48 -1.60 4.41 7.13
C ASP A 48 -1.04 3.58 8.29
N GLY A 49 -0.87 2.26 8.09
CA GLY A 49 -0.37 1.40 9.14
C GLY A 49 -1.41 0.96 10.14
N CYS A 50 -2.63 1.46 10.02
CA CYS A 50 -3.70 1.18 10.97
C CYS A 50 -4.89 0.46 10.36
N LYS A 51 -4.83 0.16 9.07
CA LYS A 51 -5.90 -0.57 8.38
C LYS A 51 -5.37 -1.89 7.89
N THR A 52 -6.16 -2.94 8.06
CA THR A 52 -5.80 -4.24 7.50
C THR A 52 -6.00 -4.21 5.99
N ILE A 53 -5.41 -5.20 5.32
CA ILE A 53 -5.61 -5.34 3.89
C ILE A 53 -7.09 -5.53 3.58
N ARG A 54 -7.80 -6.25 4.45
CA ARG A 54 -9.25 -6.41 4.25
C ARG A 54 -9.97 -5.07 4.30
N GLU A 55 -9.60 -4.21 5.24
CA GLU A 55 -10.21 -2.89 5.33
C GLU A 55 -9.85 -2.02 4.15
N LEU A 56 -8.60 -2.10 3.70
CA LEU A 56 -8.19 -1.36 2.51
C LEU A 56 -8.96 -1.83 1.28
N ALA A 57 -9.22 -3.14 1.17
CA ALA A 57 -9.98 -3.65 0.04
C ALA A 57 -11.40 -3.10 0.02
N VAL A 58 -12.03 -2.98 1.19
CA VAL A 58 -13.37 -2.39 1.25
C VAL A 58 -13.34 -0.96 0.70
N LEU A 59 -12.35 -0.17 1.13
CA LEU A 59 -12.25 1.21 0.67
C LEU A 59 -12.01 1.28 -0.83
N ILE A 60 -11.19 0.39 -1.37
CA ILE A 60 -10.92 0.37 -2.80
C ILE A 60 -12.19 0.02 -3.57
N THR A 61 -12.99 -0.93 -3.09
CA THR A 61 -14.22 -1.29 -3.79
C THR A 61 -15.25 -0.16 -3.76
N GLU A 62 -15.13 0.76 -2.83
CA GLU A 62 -16.04 1.91 -2.81
C GLU A 62 -15.67 2.95 -3.84
N GLU A 63 -14.45 2.93 -4.33
CA GLU A 63 -13.99 3.91 -5.29
C GLU A 63 -13.84 3.34 -6.70
N PHE A 64 -13.63 2.04 -6.83
CA PHE A 64 -13.40 1.40 -8.12
C PHE A 64 -14.36 0.24 -8.27
N GLU A 65 -14.75 -0.04 -9.50
CA GLU A 65 -15.73 -1.10 -9.74
C GLU A 65 -15.04 -2.45 -9.83
N ILE A 66 -14.64 -3.00 -8.69
CA ILE A 66 -14.07 -4.33 -8.63
C ILE A 66 -14.68 -5.04 -7.44
N THR A 67 -14.68 -6.37 -7.47
CA THR A 67 -15.21 -7.13 -6.37
C THR A 67 -14.25 -7.07 -5.19
N ARG A 68 -14.77 -7.39 -4.00
CA ARG A 68 -13.93 -7.38 -2.83
C ARG A 68 -12.84 -8.43 -2.91
N GLU A 69 -13.17 -9.61 -3.44
CA GLU A 69 -12.17 -10.65 -3.59
C GLU A 69 -11.08 -10.24 -4.54
N GLN A 70 -11.43 -9.58 -5.65
CA GLN A 70 -10.43 -9.11 -6.59
C GLN A 70 -9.58 -8.02 -5.96
N ALA A 71 -10.20 -7.12 -5.20
CA ALA A 71 -9.45 -6.07 -4.52
C ALA A 71 -8.46 -6.65 -3.52
N GLU A 72 -8.89 -7.64 -2.73
CA GLU A 72 -7.99 -8.26 -1.77
C GLU A 72 -6.83 -8.94 -2.47
N SER A 73 -7.11 -9.66 -3.54
CA SER A 73 -6.07 -10.35 -4.28
C SER A 73 -5.06 -9.37 -4.89
N ASP A 74 -5.58 -8.30 -5.48
CA ASP A 74 -4.71 -7.30 -6.11
C ASP A 74 -3.86 -6.57 -5.07
N ILE A 75 -4.44 -6.26 -3.93
CA ILE A 75 -3.71 -5.57 -2.88
C ILE A 75 -2.61 -6.46 -2.32
N ILE A 76 -2.91 -7.75 -2.09
CA ILE A 76 -1.89 -8.66 -1.59
C ILE A 76 -0.76 -8.81 -2.59
N GLU A 77 -1.09 -8.94 -3.87
CA GLU A 77 -0.05 -9.08 -4.89
C GLU A 77 0.82 -7.84 -4.94
N LEU A 78 0.23 -6.65 -4.92
CA LEU A 78 1.00 -5.43 -4.95
C LEU A 78 1.81 -5.28 -3.66
N ALA A 79 1.21 -5.60 -2.52
CA ALA A 79 1.91 -5.47 -1.25
C ALA A 79 3.12 -6.40 -1.20
N GLU A 80 3.00 -7.60 -1.75
CA GLU A 80 4.15 -8.51 -1.76
C GLU A 80 5.26 -7.96 -2.64
N GLN A 81 4.92 -7.34 -3.76
CA GLN A 81 5.93 -6.72 -4.58
C GLN A 81 6.57 -5.52 -3.91
N LEU A 82 5.75 -4.69 -3.27
CA LEU A 82 6.29 -3.53 -2.56
C LEU A 82 7.17 -3.95 -1.40
N GLU A 83 6.80 -5.03 -0.72
CA GLU A 83 7.63 -5.54 0.38
C GLU A 83 8.95 -6.06 -0.15
N LYS A 84 8.92 -6.76 -1.28
CA LYS A 84 10.13 -7.27 -1.88
C LYS A 84 11.07 -6.13 -2.27
N GLU A 85 10.50 -4.99 -2.68
CA GLU A 85 11.31 -3.84 -3.04
C GLU A 85 11.69 -2.98 -1.84
N GLY A 86 11.27 -3.38 -0.64
CA GLY A 86 11.61 -2.62 0.55
C GLY A 86 10.84 -1.34 0.74
N LEU A 87 9.70 -1.21 0.09
CA LEU A 87 8.92 0.02 0.14
C LEU A 87 7.84 -0.03 1.21
N VAL A 88 7.41 -1.22 1.62
CA VAL A 88 6.48 -1.41 2.73
C VAL A 88 6.91 -2.64 3.52
N LYS A 89 6.33 -2.78 4.69
CA LYS A 89 6.50 -3.97 5.52
C LYS A 89 5.12 -4.42 5.98
N ALA A 90 4.86 -5.72 5.94
CA ALA A 90 3.62 -6.27 6.46
C ALA A 90 3.84 -6.66 7.92
N VAL A 91 2.92 -6.24 8.79
CA VAL A 91 3.03 -6.51 10.22
C VAL A 91 1.68 -7.03 10.71
N GLU A 92 1.69 -7.61 11.92
CA GLU A 92 0.49 -8.24 12.45
C GLU A 92 -0.27 -7.36 13.41
N THR A 93 0.27 -6.22 13.80
CA THR A 93 -0.42 -5.31 14.70
C THR A 93 -0.45 -3.92 14.09
N PRO A 94 -1.49 -3.14 14.36
CA PRO A 94 -1.54 -1.79 13.82
C PRO A 94 -0.41 -0.95 14.37
N GLN A 95 0.09 -0.07 13.53
CA GLN A 95 1.17 0.81 13.91
C GLN A 95 0.58 2.13 14.34
N ASN A 96 0.90 2.53 15.54
CA ASN A 96 0.39 3.77 16.08
C ASN A 96 1.57 4.64 16.39
N ASP A 97 1.80 5.67 15.64
CA ASP A 97 2.95 6.52 15.85
C ASP A 97 2.58 7.86 16.36
N GLN A 98 1.42 8.02 16.92
CA GLN A 98 1.15 9.23 17.53
C GLN A 98 1.67 9.33 18.88
N GLN A 99 2.09 8.30 19.48
CA GLN A 99 2.52 8.35 20.81
C GLN A 99 3.70 9.18 21.02
N THR A 100 4.26 9.60 20.07
CA THR A 100 5.46 10.40 20.28
C THR A 100 5.23 11.61 21.05
#